data_e8981d87f7f1b674b46dd39e32a6f58d
#
_entry.id   e8981d87f7f1b674b46dd39e32a6f58d
#
_cell.length_a   1.000
_cell.length_b   1.000
_cell.length_c   1.000
_cell.angle_alpha   90.00
_cell.angle_beta   90.00
_cell.angle_gamma   90.00
#
_symmetry.space_group_name_H-M   'P 1'
#
loop_
_entity.id
_entity.type
_entity.pdbx_description
1 polymer ?
#
loop_
_entity_poly.entity_id
_entity_poly.type
_entity_poly.pdbx_seq_one_letter_code
_entity_poly.pdbx_strand_id
1 'polypeptide(L)'
;MNMHADIASRPVSYQDILDAPPHRVAEIVNGVFYLQAKPAPPHGEVAGGLMSFLRDPFQMGRGGPGGWWIQAEPELYFGSRDYRTLVPDLAGWRRERLPVLPRKWADLKVAPDWVCEILSPSTMRLDRTQKMAIYAEAGIAHLWMADPLACTLEIFELIDGRWTLTAAHGGKPEISAAPFDTVPLTLGDLWLPEEETDDDPQQDA
;
A
#
# COMPACT_ATOMS: atom_id res chain seq x y z
N MET A 1 15.99 12.18 -22.51
CA MET A 1 16.25 10.84 -23.01
C MET A 1 15.06 9.98 -22.60
N ASN A 2 14.28 9.47 -23.56
CA ASN A 2 12.98 8.84 -23.26
C ASN A 2 13.21 7.38 -22.84
N MET A 3 13.24 7.10 -21.54
CA MET A 3 13.41 5.75 -20.98
C MET A 3 12.36 4.73 -21.47
N HIS A 4 11.17 5.20 -21.86
CA HIS A 4 10.13 4.33 -22.46
C HIS A 4 10.48 3.75 -23.85
N ALA A 5 11.35 4.41 -24.60
CA ALA A 5 11.71 3.94 -25.96
C ALA A 5 12.77 2.82 -25.93
N ASP A 6 13.65 2.80 -24.92
CA ASP A 6 14.71 1.78 -24.80
C ASP A 6 14.21 0.43 -24.27
N ILE A 7 13.15 0.43 -23.42
CA ILE A 7 12.58 -0.81 -22.85
C ILE A 7 11.79 -1.60 -23.89
N ALA A 8 11.26 -0.96 -24.92
CA ALA A 8 10.48 -1.64 -25.98
C ALA A 8 11.31 -2.61 -26.86
N SER A 9 12.64 -2.58 -26.79
CA SER A 9 13.55 -3.37 -27.63
C SER A 9 14.19 -4.58 -26.96
N ARG A 10 14.02 -4.75 -25.64
CA ARG A 10 14.58 -5.86 -24.86
C ARG A 10 13.62 -6.32 -23.77
N PRO A 11 13.77 -7.55 -23.24
CA PRO A 11 13.03 -7.98 -22.05
C PRO A 11 13.27 -7.05 -20.85
N VAL A 12 12.21 -6.80 -20.09
CA VAL A 12 12.29 -6.08 -18.81
C VAL A 12 13.15 -6.87 -17.83
N SER A 13 13.93 -6.18 -17.02
CA SER A 13 14.79 -6.76 -15.99
C SER A 13 14.82 -5.92 -14.72
N TYR A 14 15.27 -6.48 -13.64
CA TYR A 14 15.44 -5.76 -12.36
C TYR A 14 16.40 -4.55 -12.49
N GLN A 15 17.29 -4.57 -13.49
CA GLN A 15 18.15 -3.42 -13.77
C GLN A 15 17.34 -2.17 -14.14
N ASP A 16 16.16 -2.32 -14.75
CA ASP A 16 15.29 -1.19 -15.09
C ASP A 16 14.75 -0.49 -13.83
N ILE A 17 14.55 -1.25 -12.73
CA ILE A 17 14.22 -0.68 -11.43
C ILE A 17 15.40 0.09 -10.85
N LEU A 18 16.62 -0.48 -10.92
CA LEU A 18 17.83 0.18 -10.40
C LEU A 18 18.18 1.45 -11.17
N ASP A 19 17.85 1.51 -12.45
CA ASP A 19 18.09 2.65 -13.33
C ASP A 19 16.98 3.71 -13.23
N ALA A 20 15.88 3.40 -12.53
CA ALA A 20 14.75 4.32 -12.37
C ALA A 20 15.17 5.58 -11.59
N PRO A 21 14.57 6.75 -11.90
CA PRO A 21 14.82 7.96 -11.15
C PRO A 21 14.49 7.78 -9.65
N PRO A 22 15.38 8.22 -8.73
CA PRO A 22 15.24 7.92 -7.29
C PRO A 22 14.01 8.55 -6.61
N HIS A 23 13.32 9.45 -7.31
CA HIS A 23 12.08 10.09 -6.83
C HIS A 23 10.81 9.46 -7.41
N ARG A 24 10.91 8.31 -8.06
CA ARG A 24 9.81 7.57 -8.68
C ARG A 24 9.75 6.17 -8.08
N VAL A 25 8.55 5.63 -7.95
CA VAL A 25 8.36 4.22 -7.61
C VAL A 25 8.36 3.42 -8.90
N ALA A 26 9.25 2.43 -8.97
CA ALA A 26 9.39 1.54 -10.12
C ALA A 26 9.02 0.11 -9.70
N GLU A 27 8.16 -0.54 -10.49
CA GLU A 27 7.70 -1.89 -10.26
C GLU A 27 7.80 -2.73 -11.54
N ILE A 28 7.93 -4.03 -11.38
CA ILE A 28 7.75 -4.99 -12.48
C ILE A 28 6.58 -5.90 -12.11
N VAL A 29 5.50 -5.78 -12.86
CA VAL A 29 4.28 -6.56 -12.65
C VAL A 29 4.05 -7.47 -13.84
N ASN A 30 4.19 -8.78 -13.64
CA ASN A 30 4.07 -9.80 -14.69
C ASN A 30 4.94 -9.51 -15.92
N GLY A 31 6.20 -9.10 -15.69
CA GLY A 31 7.18 -8.81 -16.74
C GLY A 31 6.98 -7.46 -17.45
N VAL A 32 6.08 -6.62 -16.97
CA VAL A 32 5.85 -5.25 -17.46
C VAL A 32 6.40 -4.25 -16.47
N PHE A 33 7.20 -3.31 -16.97
CA PHE A 33 7.76 -2.23 -16.15
C PHE A 33 6.77 -1.08 -16.00
N TYR A 34 6.54 -0.68 -14.76
CA TYR A 34 5.72 0.46 -14.37
C TYR A 34 6.56 1.49 -13.64
N LEU A 35 6.45 2.74 -14.04
CA LEU A 35 7.12 3.88 -13.40
C LEU A 35 6.06 4.86 -12.94
N GLN A 36 5.83 4.90 -11.64
CA GLN A 36 4.78 5.71 -11.05
C GLN A 36 5.25 7.13 -10.77
N ALA A 37 4.32 8.08 -10.84
CA ALA A 37 4.56 9.46 -10.43
C ALA A 37 4.70 9.54 -8.90
N LYS A 38 5.33 10.61 -8.41
CA LYS A 38 5.29 10.91 -6.97
C LYS A 38 3.83 11.02 -6.50
N PRO A 39 3.50 10.42 -5.35
CA PRO A 39 2.16 10.50 -4.79
C PRO A 39 1.67 11.94 -4.61
N ALA A 40 0.38 12.16 -4.83
CA ALA A 40 -0.29 13.43 -4.52
C ALA A 40 -0.51 13.58 -3.00
N PRO A 41 -0.73 14.82 -2.49
CA PRO A 41 -0.92 15.06 -1.07
C PRO A 41 -1.96 14.17 -0.37
N PRO A 42 -3.15 13.89 -0.94
CA PRO A 42 -4.13 13.00 -0.29
C PRO A 42 -3.59 11.59 -0.03
N HIS A 43 -2.81 11.04 -0.97
CA HIS A 43 -2.16 9.74 -0.79
C HIS A 43 -1.11 9.78 0.33
N GLY A 44 -0.30 10.84 0.38
CA GLY A 44 0.73 11.02 1.41
C GLY A 44 0.11 11.16 2.82
N GLU A 45 -1.05 11.81 2.93
CA GLU A 45 -1.77 11.93 4.20
C GLU A 45 -2.22 10.56 4.71
N VAL A 46 -2.84 9.75 3.86
CA VAL A 46 -3.26 8.38 4.22
C VAL A 46 -2.05 7.52 4.61
N ALA A 47 -0.96 7.57 3.85
CA ALA A 47 0.25 6.80 4.16
C ALA A 47 0.85 7.19 5.52
N GLY A 48 0.94 8.48 5.79
CA GLY A 48 1.43 9.03 7.07
C GLY A 48 0.52 8.69 8.24
N GLY A 49 -0.79 8.85 8.08
CA GLY A 49 -1.80 8.53 9.08
C GLY A 49 -1.81 7.05 9.45
N LEU A 50 -1.85 6.17 8.45
CA LEU A 50 -1.78 4.72 8.67
C LEU A 50 -0.46 4.29 9.33
N MET A 51 0.68 4.83 8.88
CA MET A 51 1.96 4.52 9.51
C MET A 51 2.00 4.98 10.97
N SER A 52 1.49 6.17 11.27
CA SER A 52 1.39 6.68 12.65
C SER A 52 0.50 5.79 13.51
N PHE A 53 -0.67 5.43 13.01
CA PHE A 53 -1.62 4.57 13.71
C PHE A 53 -1.06 3.16 13.98
N LEU A 54 -0.38 2.55 13.00
CA LEU A 54 0.08 1.17 13.10
C LEU A 54 1.38 1.01 13.88
N ARG A 55 2.29 1.98 13.78
CA ARG A 55 3.65 1.82 14.30
C ARG A 55 3.71 1.71 15.82
N ASP A 56 3.08 2.61 16.54
CA ASP A 56 3.18 2.63 18.00
C ASP A 56 2.54 1.39 18.64
N PRO A 57 1.27 1.03 18.38
CA PRO A 57 0.66 -0.11 19.04
C PRO A 57 1.15 -1.46 18.52
N PHE A 58 1.38 -1.60 17.22
CA PHE A 58 1.66 -2.91 16.62
C PHE A 58 3.14 -3.20 16.40
N GLN A 59 3.97 -2.19 16.12
CA GLN A 59 5.41 -2.41 15.98
C GLN A 59 6.15 -2.18 17.30
N MET A 60 5.86 -1.09 18.01
CA MET A 60 6.56 -0.71 19.25
C MET A 60 5.91 -1.28 20.51
N GLY A 61 4.67 -1.76 20.43
CA GLY A 61 3.90 -2.27 21.58
C GLY A 61 3.47 -1.18 22.56
N ARG A 62 3.39 0.08 22.12
CA ARG A 62 2.97 1.20 22.95
C ARG A 62 1.46 1.40 22.83
N GLY A 63 0.72 1.03 23.88
CA GLY A 63 -0.74 1.09 23.85
C GLY A 63 -1.41 0.01 22.99
N GLY A 64 -0.67 -1.05 22.63
CA GLY A 64 -1.16 -2.15 21.84
C GLY A 64 -0.30 -3.41 21.95
N PRO A 65 -0.63 -4.48 21.21
CA PRO A 65 -0.04 -5.81 21.38
C PRO A 65 1.42 -5.93 20.92
N GLY A 66 1.91 -5.03 20.07
CA GLY A 66 3.20 -5.21 19.39
C GLY A 66 3.15 -6.39 18.39
N GLY A 67 4.31 -6.99 18.15
CA GLY A 67 4.41 -8.26 17.41
C GLY A 67 4.50 -8.13 15.88
N TRP A 68 4.61 -6.92 15.35
CA TRP A 68 4.70 -6.67 13.93
C TRP A 68 5.99 -5.92 13.51
N TRP A 69 6.35 -6.08 12.26
CA TRP A 69 7.16 -5.14 11.49
C TRP A 69 6.25 -4.44 10.49
N ILE A 70 6.14 -3.12 10.57
CA ILE A 70 5.37 -2.29 9.62
C ILE A 70 6.37 -1.47 8.82
N GLN A 71 6.30 -1.55 7.49
CA GLN A 71 7.21 -0.88 6.58
C GLN A 71 6.45 -0.12 5.50
N ALA A 72 6.93 1.08 5.18
CA ALA A 72 6.46 1.84 4.02
C ALA A 72 7.29 1.48 2.79
N GLU A 73 6.65 1.38 1.66
CA GLU A 73 7.23 1.14 0.33
C GLU A 73 8.29 0.00 0.32
N PRO A 74 8.02 -1.16 0.93
CA PRO A 74 8.97 -2.27 0.88
C PRO A 74 9.02 -2.86 -0.52
N GLU A 75 10.23 -3.17 -0.99
CA GLU A 75 10.40 -3.88 -2.26
C GLU A 75 10.18 -5.38 -2.05
N LEU A 76 9.14 -5.93 -2.67
CA LEU A 76 8.71 -7.32 -2.54
C LEU A 76 8.98 -8.11 -3.82
N TYR A 77 9.45 -9.34 -3.68
CA TYR A 77 9.76 -10.23 -4.79
C TYR A 77 8.88 -11.47 -4.77
N PHE A 78 8.17 -11.72 -5.87
CA PHE A 78 7.30 -12.88 -6.01
C PHE A 78 7.78 -13.77 -7.17
N GLY A 79 8.75 -14.64 -6.85
CA GLY A 79 9.47 -15.45 -7.84
C GLY A 79 10.68 -14.72 -8.42
N SER A 80 10.79 -14.63 -9.77
CA SER A 80 11.86 -13.88 -10.42
C SER A 80 11.67 -12.38 -10.28
N ARG A 81 12.73 -11.66 -9.88
CA ARG A 81 12.73 -10.19 -9.81
C ARG A 81 12.44 -9.51 -11.14
N ASP A 82 12.92 -10.12 -12.23
CA ASP A 82 12.69 -9.61 -13.59
C ASP A 82 11.24 -9.79 -14.04
N TYR A 83 10.44 -10.52 -13.25
CA TYR A 83 9.06 -10.79 -13.57
C TYR A 83 8.08 -10.16 -12.59
N ARG A 84 8.39 -10.20 -11.27
CA ARG A 84 7.53 -9.61 -10.22
C ARG A 84 8.39 -8.97 -9.12
N THR A 85 8.53 -7.66 -9.20
CA THR A 85 9.03 -6.79 -8.13
C THR A 85 7.99 -5.73 -7.87
N LEU A 86 7.30 -5.80 -6.74
CA LEU A 86 6.21 -4.92 -6.34
C LEU A 86 6.62 -4.07 -5.14
N VAL A 87 6.05 -2.87 -5.07
CA VAL A 87 6.25 -1.93 -3.97
C VAL A 87 4.87 -1.47 -3.48
N PRO A 88 4.23 -2.21 -2.55
CA PRO A 88 3.01 -1.72 -1.91
C PRO A 88 3.29 -0.48 -1.07
N ASP A 89 2.30 0.37 -0.87
CA ASP A 89 2.46 1.57 -0.04
C ASP A 89 2.84 1.24 1.41
N LEU A 90 2.18 0.22 1.98
CA LEU A 90 2.56 -0.33 3.29
C LEU A 90 2.54 -1.86 3.26
N ALA A 91 3.39 -2.47 4.07
CA ALA A 91 3.30 -3.91 4.35
C ALA A 91 3.69 -4.24 5.79
N GLY A 92 3.15 -5.36 6.28
CA GLY A 92 3.37 -5.82 7.64
C GLY A 92 3.70 -7.31 7.73
N TRP A 93 4.63 -7.62 8.60
CA TRP A 93 5.04 -9.00 8.94
C TRP A 93 4.84 -9.26 10.42
N ARG A 94 4.25 -10.39 10.76
CA ARG A 94 4.26 -10.88 12.15
C ARG A 94 5.67 -11.31 12.54
N ARG A 95 6.15 -10.85 13.69
CA ARG A 95 7.51 -11.18 14.17
C ARG A 95 7.69 -12.66 14.45
N GLU A 96 6.64 -13.42 14.68
CA GLU A 96 6.70 -14.88 14.80
C GLU A 96 7.09 -15.56 13.48
N ARG A 97 6.71 -14.97 12.31
CA ARG A 97 7.09 -15.46 10.98
C ARG A 97 8.42 -14.85 10.48
N LEU A 98 8.68 -13.60 10.85
CA LEU A 98 9.89 -12.86 10.51
C LEU A 98 10.51 -12.27 11.79
N PRO A 99 11.25 -13.07 12.58
CA PRO A 99 11.81 -12.60 13.86
C PRO A 99 12.75 -11.41 13.72
N VAL A 100 13.49 -11.32 12.62
CA VAL A 100 14.42 -10.22 12.33
C VAL A 100 14.15 -9.67 10.93
N LEU A 101 13.87 -8.37 10.86
CA LEU A 101 13.77 -7.69 9.57
C LEU A 101 15.16 -7.56 8.92
N PRO A 102 15.37 -8.04 7.68
CA PRO A 102 16.65 -7.96 7.01
C PRO A 102 17.03 -6.51 6.71
N ARG A 103 18.35 -6.25 6.61
CA ARG A 103 18.86 -4.90 6.31
C ARG A 103 18.73 -4.52 4.83
N LYS A 104 18.48 -5.49 3.96
CA LYS A 104 18.31 -5.30 2.51
C LYS A 104 17.04 -6.01 2.06
N TRP A 105 16.22 -5.37 1.25
CA TRP A 105 15.03 -6.00 0.69
C TRP A 105 15.36 -7.27 -0.11
N ALA A 106 16.53 -7.28 -0.76
CA ALA A 106 17.05 -8.46 -1.47
C ALA A 106 17.11 -9.74 -0.63
N ASP A 107 17.24 -9.59 0.69
CA ASP A 107 17.36 -10.72 1.62
C ASP A 107 15.99 -11.11 2.21
N LEU A 108 14.94 -10.34 1.94
CA LEU A 108 13.58 -10.62 2.40
C LEU A 108 12.96 -11.72 1.54
N LYS A 109 12.72 -12.88 2.16
CA LYS A 109 12.18 -14.07 1.49
C LYS A 109 10.80 -14.49 1.98
N VAL A 110 10.28 -13.76 2.97
CA VAL A 110 9.00 -14.04 3.60
C VAL A 110 7.99 -13.04 3.06
N ALA A 111 6.92 -13.53 2.44
CA ALA A 111 5.80 -12.67 2.05
C ALA A 111 5.18 -12.02 3.29
N PRO A 112 4.70 -10.77 3.21
CA PRO A 112 4.04 -10.12 4.32
C PRO A 112 2.75 -10.85 4.72
N ASP A 113 2.29 -10.59 5.94
CA ASP A 113 1.00 -11.06 6.44
C ASP A 113 -0.12 -10.10 6.06
N TRP A 114 0.23 -8.84 5.81
CA TRP A 114 -0.66 -7.77 5.46
C TRP A 114 -0.01 -6.82 4.47
N VAL A 115 -0.77 -6.32 3.52
CA VAL A 115 -0.40 -5.23 2.61
C VAL A 115 -1.49 -4.17 2.57
N CYS A 116 -1.11 -2.94 2.27
CA CYS A 116 -2.04 -1.85 1.99
C CYS A 116 -1.62 -1.15 0.71
N GLU A 117 -2.59 -0.94 -0.17
CA GLU A 117 -2.48 -0.08 -1.34
C GLU A 117 -3.34 1.16 -1.14
N ILE A 118 -2.74 2.32 -1.36
CA ILE A 118 -3.42 3.61 -1.32
C ILE A 118 -3.73 4.01 -2.75
N LEU A 119 -4.99 3.96 -3.10
CA LEU A 119 -5.43 4.09 -4.48
C LEU A 119 -5.21 5.50 -5.03
N SER A 120 -4.80 5.56 -6.28
CA SER A 120 -4.76 6.79 -7.06
C SER A 120 -5.40 6.57 -8.43
N PRO A 121 -5.88 7.62 -9.11
CA PRO A 121 -6.47 7.46 -10.43
C PRO A 121 -5.55 6.79 -11.45
N SER A 122 -4.22 6.91 -11.29
CA SER A 122 -3.23 6.34 -12.19
C SER A 122 -2.88 4.88 -11.90
N THR A 123 -3.02 4.42 -10.65
CA THR A 123 -2.59 3.07 -10.23
C THR A 123 -3.73 2.13 -9.88
N MET A 124 -4.91 2.64 -9.48
CA MET A 124 -6.02 1.86 -8.95
C MET A 124 -6.41 0.64 -9.81
N ARG A 125 -6.31 0.76 -11.13
CA ARG A 125 -6.58 -0.37 -12.03
C ARG A 125 -5.53 -1.48 -11.88
N LEU A 126 -4.25 -1.11 -11.78
CA LEU A 126 -3.15 -2.06 -11.57
C LEU A 126 -3.29 -2.76 -10.21
N ASP A 127 -3.54 -1.97 -9.16
CA ASP A 127 -3.66 -2.44 -7.80
C ASP A 127 -4.82 -3.44 -7.66
N ARG A 128 -6.01 -3.08 -8.17
CA ARG A 128 -7.23 -3.90 -8.08
C ARG A 128 -7.26 -5.12 -9.00
N THR A 129 -6.43 -5.18 -10.03
CA THR A 129 -6.50 -6.29 -11.00
C THR A 129 -5.27 -7.19 -10.94
N GLN A 130 -4.08 -6.65 -11.09
CA GLN A 130 -2.86 -7.46 -11.18
C GLN A 130 -2.18 -7.65 -9.83
N LYS A 131 -2.02 -6.57 -9.02
CA LYS A 131 -1.33 -6.67 -7.73
C LYS A 131 -2.14 -7.52 -6.74
N MET A 132 -3.49 -7.33 -6.65
CA MET A 132 -4.36 -8.20 -5.87
C MET A 132 -4.17 -9.69 -6.19
N ALA A 133 -4.11 -10.04 -7.47
CA ALA A 133 -3.93 -11.43 -7.88
C ALA A 133 -2.58 -11.99 -7.43
N ILE A 134 -1.50 -11.21 -7.58
CA ILE A 134 -0.15 -11.61 -7.14
C ILE A 134 -0.10 -11.78 -5.61
N TYR A 135 -0.73 -10.89 -4.85
CA TYR A 135 -0.80 -11.00 -3.40
C TYR A 135 -1.57 -12.24 -2.94
N ALA A 136 -2.66 -12.59 -3.63
CA ALA A 136 -3.39 -13.85 -3.37
C ALA A 136 -2.54 -15.08 -3.67
N GLU A 137 -1.86 -15.12 -4.82
CA GLU A 137 -0.94 -16.19 -5.20
C GLU A 137 0.21 -16.36 -4.18
N ALA A 138 0.67 -15.25 -3.60
CA ALA A 138 1.71 -15.25 -2.57
C ALA A 138 1.20 -15.66 -1.19
N GLY A 139 -0.11 -15.86 -1.02
CA GLY A 139 -0.72 -16.26 0.25
C GLY A 139 -0.72 -15.16 1.32
N ILE A 140 -0.73 -13.89 0.92
CA ILE A 140 -0.87 -12.75 1.83
C ILE A 140 -2.26 -12.82 2.44
N ALA A 141 -2.35 -12.82 3.78
CA ALA A 141 -3.62 -13.10 4.45
C ALA A 141 -4.58 -11.90 4.45
N HIS A 142 -4.06 -10.68 4.50
CA HIS A 142 -4.87 -9.46 4.62
C HIS A 142 -4.42 -8.40 3.61
N LEU A 143 -5.40 -7.73 3.01
CA LEU A 143 -5.19 -6.61 2.09
C LEU A 143 -6.13 -5.47 2.46
N TRP A 144 -5.58 -4.27 2.61
CA TRP A 144 -6.35 -3.04 2.70
C TRP A 144 -6.23 -2.24 1.41
N MET A 145 -7.35 -1.65 0.99
CA MET A 145 -7.38 -0.67 -0.09
C MET A 145 -7.99 0.63 0.42
N ALA A 146 -7.16 1.65 0.55
CA ALA A 146 -7.59 2.97 0.97
C ALA A 146 -7.75 3.86 -0.26
N ASP A 147 -8.90 4.49 -0.42
CA ASP A 147 -9.16 5.48 -1.45
C ASP A 147 -9.25 6.88 -0.82
N PRO A 148 -8.20 7.70 -0.95
CA PRO A 148 -8.18 9.03 -0.34
C PRO A 148 -9.17 10.01 -0.96
N LEU A 149 -9.58 9.81 -2.22
CA LEU A 149 -10.54 10.69 -2.90
C LEU A 149 -11.98 10.32 -2.55
N ALA A 150 -12.27 9.04 -2.41
CA ALA A 150 -13.59 8.56 -1.96
C ALA A 150 -13.73 8.55 -0.43
N CYS A 151 -12.64 8.79 0.32
CA CYS A 151 -12.57 8.66 1.78
C CYS A 151 -13.07 7.30 2.26
N THR A 152 -12.58 6.21 1.64
CA THR A 152 -13.00 4.83 1.95
C THR A 152 -11.81 3.93 2.26
N LEU A 153 -12.05 2.94 3.13
CA LEU A 153 -11.14 1.84 3.42
C LEU A 153 -11.86 0.52 3.24
N GLU A 154 -11.38 -0.29 2.32
CA GLU A 154 -11.84 -1.66 2.05
C GLU A 154 -10.88 -2.66 2.67
N ILE A 155 -11.41 -3.66 3.38
CA ILE A 155 -10.66 -4.68 4.11
C ILE A 155 -10.97 -6.03 3.50
N PHE A 156 -9.93 -6.70 3.03
CA PHE A 156 -10.01 -8.01 2.40
C PHE A 156 -9.22 -9.03 3.21
N GLU A 157 -9.77 -10.23 3.31
CA GLU A 157 -9.11 -11.42 3.81
C GLU A 157 -9.00 -12.47 2.71
N LEU A 158 -7.88 -13.19 2.68
CA LEU A 158 -7.67 -14.30 1.76
C LEU A 158 -8.30 -15.57 2.34
N ILE A 159 -9.47 -15.97 1.83
CA ILE A 159 -10.20 -17.16 2.26
C ILE A 159 -10.22 -18.14 1.08
N ASP A 160 -9.72 -19.35 1.29
CA ASP A 160 -9.64 -20.41 0.26
C ASP A 160 -8.99 -19.92 -1.06
N GLY A 161 -7.95 -19.09 -0.95
CA GLY A 161 -7.21 -18.52 -2.08
C GLY A 161 -7.95 -17.41 -2.84
N ARG A 162 -9.02 -16.86 -2.26
CA ARG A 162 -9.80 -15.76 -2.85
C ARG A 162 -9.92 -14.59 -1.90
N TRP A 163 -9.78 -13.39 -2.44
CA TRP A 163 -10.07 -12.18 -1.68
C TRP A 163 -11.55 -12.08 -1.36
N THR A 164 -11.85 -12.02 -0.09
CA THR A 164 -13.19 -11.77 0.45
C THR A 164 -13.21 -10.38 1.07
N LEU A 165 -14.08 -9.51 0.60
CA LEU A 165 -14.33 -8.21 1.23
C LEU A 165 -15.05 -8.46 2.56
N THR A 166 -14.35 -8.27 3.68
CA THR A 166 -14.89 -8.49 5.02
C THR A 166 -15.51 -7.25 5.62
N ALA A 167 -14.99 -6.06 5.23
CA ALA A 167 -15.57 -4.79 5.61
C ALA A 167 -15.24 -3.70 4.58
N ALA A 168 -16.13 -2.70 4.48
CA ALA A 168 -15.90 -1.47 3.75
C ALA A 168 -16.44 -0.30 4.59
N HIS A 169 -15.58 0.67 4.83
CA HIS A 169 -15.89 1.84 5.65
C HIS A 169 -15.68 3.11 4.85
N GLY A 170 -16.52 4.11 5.09
CA GLY A 170 -16.38 5.43 4.48
C GLY A 170 -16.59 6.55 5.48
N GLY A 171 -16.10 7.75 5.18
CA GLY A 171 -16.20 8.91 6.04
C GLY A 171 -15.25 8.87 7.23
N LYS A 172 -15.73 9.25 8.42
CA LYS A 172 -14.90 9.56 9.61
C LYS A 172 -15.18 8.68 10.86
N PRO A 173 -15.78 7.47 10.78
CA PRO A 173 -16.05 6.66 11.97
C PRO A 173 -14.76 6.12 12.60
N GLU A 174 -14.88 5.73 13.88
CA GLU A 174 -13.93 4.82 14.52
C GLU A 174 -14.28 3.38 14.12
N ILE A 175 -13.28 2.62 13.70
CA ILE A 175 -13.44 1.25 13.22
C ILE A 175 -12.43 0.30 13.86
N SER A 176 -12.75 -0.99 13.84
CA SER A 176 -11.80 -2.08 14.10
C SER A 176 -11.56 -2.85 12.80
N ALA A 177 -10.31 -2.96 12.38
CA ALA A 177 -9.96 -3.48 11.07
C ALA A 177 -8.90 -4.58 11.16
N ALA A 178 -9.25 -5.81 10.75
CA ALA A 178 -8.31 -6.93 10.71
C ALA A 178 -7.12 -6.65 9.76
N PRO A 179 -5.88 -7.03 10.12
CA PRO A 179 -5.47 -7.78 11.32
C PRO A 179 -5.09 -6.91 12.52
N PHE A 180 -5.48 -5.63 12.54
CA PHE A 180 -5.12 -4.64 13.57
C PHE A 180 -6.33 -4.21 14.43
N ASP A 181 -7.32 -5.08 14.54
CA ASP A 181 -8.62 -4.87 15.18
C ASP A 181 -8.58 -4.68 16.70
N THR A 182 -7.43 -4.94 17.33
CA THR A 182 -7.24 -4.76 18.79
C THR A 182 -7.09 -3.29 19.22
N VAL A 183 -6.86 -2.38 18.28
CA VAL A 183 -6.78 -0.94 18.52
C VAL A 183 -7.69 -0.25 17.51
N PRO A 184 -8.67 0.54 17.97
CA PRO A 184 -9.59 1.22 17.06
C PRO A 184 -8.86 2.30 16.24
N LEU A 185 -9.21 2.41 14.96
CA LEU A 185 -8.72 3.40 14.00
C LEU A 185 -9.80 4.43 13.73
N THR A 186 -9.50 5.71 13.93
CA THR A 186 -10.35 6.81 13.50
C THR A 186 -10.09 7.11 12.03
N LEU A 187 -11.01 6.74 11.15
CA LEU A 187 -10.84 6.97 9.70
C LEU A 187 -10.69 8.44 9.33
N GLY A 188 -11.33 9.33 10.07
CA GLY A 188 -11.22 10.77 9.85
C GLY A 188 -9.81 11.33 9.92
N ASP A 189 -8.92 10.65 10.65
CA ASP A 189 -7.52 11.06 10.79
C ASP A 189 -6.65 10.70 9.56
N LEU A 190 -7.23 9.94 8.60
CA LEU A 190 -6.56 9.55 7.37
C LEU A 190 -6.82 10.49 6.20
N TRP A 191 -7.88 11.29 6.27
CA TRP A 191 -8.30 12.10 5.12
C TRP A 191 -7.89 13.55 5.25
N LEU A 192 -7.54 14.18 4.14
CA LEU A 192 -7.40 15.62 4.14
C LEU A 192 -8.74 16.27 4.54
N PRO A 193 -8.71 17.39 5.30
CA PRO A 193 -9.89 18.18 5.54
C PRO A 193 -10.58 18.56 4.24
N GLU A 194 -11.91 18.58 4.23
CA GLU A 194 -12.66 19.13 3.13
C GLU A 194 -12.32 20.64 3.00
N GLU A 195 -12.08 21.11 1.78
CA GLU A 195 -11.91 22.53 1.54
C GLU A 195 -13.21 23.22 1.94
N GLU A 196 -13.13 24.14 2.91
CA GLU A 196 -14.25 25.05 3.18
C GLU A 196 -14.46 25.87 1.90
N THR A 197 -15.51 25.55 1.15
CA THR A 197 -15.97 26.44 0.08
C THR A 197 -16.48 27.67 0.79
N ASP A 198 -15.73 28.78 0.71
CA ASP A 198 -16.26 30.14 1.02
C ASP A 198 -17.44 30.37 0.08
N ASP A 199 -18.62 29.96 0.52
CA ASP A 199 -19.90 30.43 -0.04
C ASP A 199 -19.99 31.88 0.39
N ASP A 200 -19.44 32.81 -0.43
CA ASP A 200 -19.57 34.22 -0.27
C ASP A 200 -21.05 34.61 -0.59
N PRO A 201 -21.90 34.88 0.42
CA PRO A 201 -23.32 35.23 0.17
C PRO A 201 -23.48 36.72 -0.14
N GLN A 202 -22.58 37.30 -0.96
CA GLN A 202 -22.64 38.67 -1.36
C GLN A 202 -22.58 38.84 -2.88
N GLN A 203 -23.70 38.55 -3.55
CA GLN A 203 -24.06 39.26 -4.77
C GLN A 203 -25.60 39.22 -4.95
N ASP A 204 -26.31 39.98 -4.14
CA ASP A 204 -27.62 40.54 -4.53
C ASP A 204 -27.90 41.78 -3.67
N ALA A 205 -27.45 42.92 -4.18
CA ALA A 205 -27.92 44.25 -3.77
C ALA A 205 -27.92 45.18 -5.00
#